data_bdd6affe799b3b45f481d38230792834
#
_entry.id   bdd6affe799b3b45f481d38230792834
#
_cell.length_a   1.000
_cell.length_b   1.000
_cell.length_c   1.000
_cell.angle_alpha   90.00
_cell.angle_beta   90.00
_cell.angle_gamma   90.00
#
_symmetry.space_group_name_H-M   'P 1'
#
loop_
_entity.id
_entity.type
_entity.pdbx_description
1 polymer ?
#
loop_
_entity_poly.entity_id
_entity_poly.type
_entity_poly.pdbx_seq_one_letter_code
_entity_poly.pdbx_strand_id
1 'polypeptide(L)'
;MRISYKKQDGELPPKEFDLLLYCAKHQGKILTKQQIYEEVWGEEYFYDDSNIMAIISRLRKKLEVNPSSPKYIQTVKGIGYRFNKEV
;
A
#
# COMPACT_ATOMS: atom_id res chain seq x y z
N MET A 1 10.16 -6.22 17.38
CA MET A 1 10.87 -7.07 16.52
C MET A 1 10.97 -6.46 15.16
N ARG A 2 12.00 -6.70 14.59
CA ARG A 2 12.21 -6.14 13.36
C ARG A 2 11.74 -7.10 12.31
N ILE A 3 11.16 -6.57 11.31
CA ILE A 3 10.78 -7.39 10.19
C ILE A 3 12.04 -7.91 9.56
N SER A 4 12.03 -9.15 9.24
CA SER A 4 13.25 -9.77 8.78
C SER A 4 13.49 -9.55 7.33
N TYR A 5 13.70 -8.35 6.95
CA TYR A 5 14.05 -8.10 5.58
C TYR A 5 15.49 -8.29 5.32
N LYS A 6 15.79 -8.70 4.13
CA LYS A 6 17.14 -8.65 3.67
C LYS A 6 17.46 -7.25 3.36
N LYS A 7 18.65 -6.89 3.66
CA LYS A 7 19.05 -5.54 3.44
C LYS A 7 19.02 -5.17 2.02
N GLN A 8 19.32 -6.08 1.15
CA GLN A 8 19.46 -5.70 -0.21
C GLN A 8 18.18 -5.84 -0.94
N ASP A 9 17.68 -6.99 -1.13
CA ASP A 9 16.58 -7.12 -2.02
C ASP A 9 15.25 -7.23 -1.42
N GLY A 10 15.14 -7.74 -0.26
CA GLY A 10 13.85 -7.91 0.34
C GLY A 10 13.38 -6.72 1.12
N GLU A 11 14.21 -5.73 1.18
CA GLU A 11 13.94 -4.58 2.02
C GLU A 11 12.88 -3.67 1.42
N LEU A 12 11.94 -3.22 2.24
CA LEU A 12 10.95 -2.27 1.79
C LEU A 12 11.44 -0.86 2.00
N PRO A 13 11.38 -0.02 0.98
CA PRO A 13 11.66 1.39 1.17
C PRO A 13 10.71 1.98 2.22
N PRO A 14 11.11 3.04 2.92
CA PRO A 14 10.31 3.58 3.99
C PRO A 14 8.88 3.91 3.60
N LYS A 15 8.67 4.49 2.43
CA LYS A 15 7.31 4.85 2.03
C LYS A 15 6.46 3.62 1.77
N GLU A 16 7.04 2.58 1.20
CA GLU A 16 6.31 1.35 0.99
C GLU A 16 5.91 0.72 2.31
N PHE A 17 6.83 0.73 3.26
CA PHE A 17 6.55 0.18 4.57
C PHE A 17 5.47 1.00 5.28
N ASP A 18 5.57 2.31 5.21
CA ASP A 18 4.59 3.19 5.85
C ASP A 18 3.20 2.97 5.26
N LEU A 19 3.11 2.84 3.95
CA LEU A 19 1.82 2.63 3.32
C LEU A 19 1.24 1.28 3.72
N LEU A 20 2.06 0.25 3.71
CA LEU A 20 1.60 -1.07 4.10
C LEU A 20 1.13 -1.08 5.54
N LEU A 21 1.86 -0.43 6.42
CA LEU A 21 1.49 -0.38 7.83
C LEU A 21 0.18 0.36 8.02
N TYR A 22 0.00 1.45 7.32
CA TYR A 22 -1.23 2.22 7.40
C TYR A 22 -2.42 1.38 6.94
N CYS A 23 -2.26 0.70 5.83
CA CYS A 23 -3.32 -0.16 5.34
C CYS A 23 -3.59 -1.32 6.29
N ALA A 24 -2.55 -1.88 6.88
CA ALA A 24 -2.72 -3.00 7.79
C ALA A 24 -3.45 -2.60 9.05
N LYS A 25 -3.26 -1.36 9.51
CA LYS A 25 -3.96 -0.87 10.69
C LYS A 25 -5.44 -0.66 10.41
N HIS A 26 -5.81 -0.54 9.16
CA HIS A 26 -7.19 -0.27 8.78
C HIS A 26 -7.73 -1.35 7.87
N GLN A 27 -7.40 -2.59 8.19
CA GLN A 27 -7.85 -3.72 7.37
C GLN A 27 -9.34 -3.72 7.22
N GLY A 28 -9.79 -4.01 6.00
CA GLY A 28 -11.20 -4.09 5.71
C GLY A 28 -11.88 -2.77 5.42
N LYS A 29 -11.18 -1.67 5.65
CA LYS A 29 -11.75 -0.36 5.39
C LYS A 29 -11.25 0.17 4.06
N ILE A 30 -12.10 0.96 3.42
CA ILE A 30 -11.71 1.61 2.17
C ILE A 30 -10.96 2.88 2.52
N LEU A 31 -9.75 3.00 2.00
CA LEU A 31 -8.91 4.16 2.24
C LEU A 31 -8.81 4.94 0.95
N THR A 32 -9.14 6.23 1.01
CA THR A 32 -9.06 7.05 -0.19
C THR A 32 -7.61 7.35 -0.51
N LYS A 33 -7.35 7.72 -1.75
CA LYS A 33 -6.01 8.10 -2.16
C LYS A 33 -5.53 9.29 -1.36
N GLN A 34 -6.42 10.23 -1.06
CA GLN A 34 -6.06 11.40 -0.28
C GLN A 34 -5.63 10.98 1.13
N GLN A 35 -6.40 10.11 1.77
CA GLN A 35 -6.04 9.64 3.10
C GLN A 35 -4.68 8.97 3.10
N ILE A 36 -4.44 8.10 2.13
CA ILE A 36 -3.18 7.39 2.03
C ILE A 36 -2.04 8.36 1.82
N TYR A 37 -2.20 9.28 0.89
CA TYR A 37 -1.12 10.19 0.55
C TYR A 37 -0.76 11.09 1.74
N GLU A 38 -1.77 11.67 2.38
CA GLU A 38 -1.51 12.58 3.47
C GLU A 38 -0.92 11.86 4.67
N GLU A 39 -1.33 10.62 4.91
CA GLU A 39 -0.78 9.87 6.03
C GLU A 39 0.67 9.45 5.77
N VAL A 40 0.95 8.98 4.57
CA VAL A 40 2.26 8.41 4.27
C VAL A 40 3.29 9.47 3.93
N TRP A 41 2.89 10.46 3.14
CA TRP A 41 3.82 11.51 2.74
C TRP A 41 3.78 12.73 3.63
N GLY A 42 2.69 12.91 4.38
CA GLY A 42 2.59 14.04 5.29
C GLY A 42 2.41 15.36 4.58
N GLU A 43 1.97 15.34 3.35
CA GLU A 43 1.80 16.53 2.54
C GLU A 43 0.43 16.54 1.94
N GLU A 44 0.01 17.71 1.50
CA GLU A 44 -1.29 17.86 0.88
C GLU A 44 -1.35 17.09 -0.44
N TYR A 45 -2.48 16.44 -0.68
CA TYR A 45 -2.66 15.64 -1.87
C TYR A 45 -3.18 16.52 -3.00
N PHE A 46 -2.48 16.53 -4.12
CA PHE A 46 -2.85 17.35 -5.26
C PHE A 46 -3.37 16.50 -6.43
N TYR A 47 -3.97 15.38 -6.11
CA TYR A 47 -4.60 14.53 -7.10
C TYR A 47 -3.63 13.85 -8.07
N ASP A 48 -2.39 13.82 -7.71
CA ASP A 48 -1.38 13.07 -8.46
C ASP A 48 -1.09 11.80 -7.68
N ASP A 49 -1.71 10.72 -8.11
CA ASP A 49 -1.57 9.46 -7.40
C ASP A 49 -0.50 8.55 -7.98
N SER A 50 0.38 9.08 -8.82
CA SER A 50 1.41 8.24 -9.44
C SER A 50 2.33 7.62 -8.40
N ASN A 51 2.65 8.35 -7.34
CA ASN A 51 3.49 7.80 -6.27
C ASN A 51 2.79 6.66 -5.55
N ILE A 52 1.50 6.84 -5.28
CA ILE A 52 0.72 5.80 -4.62
C ILE A 52 0.65 4.56 -5.51
N MET A 53 0.36 4.77 -6.78
CA MET A 53 0.22 3.66 -7.71
C MET A 53 1.51 2.88 -7.86
N ALA A 54 2.63 3.60 -7.90
CA ALA A 54 3.93 2.93 -8.02
C ALA A 54 4.20 2.05 -6.79
N ILE A 55 3.91 2.57 -5.61
CA ILE A 55 4.13 1.81 -4.39
C ILE A 55 3.18 0.63 -4.30
N ILE A 56 1.92 0.86 -4.63
CA ILE A 56 0.94 -0.23 -4.61
C ILE A 56 1.38 -1.35 -5.55
N SER A 57 1.86 -0.98 -6.73
CA SER A 57 2.33 -1.96 -7.69
C SER A 57 3.48 -2.79 -7.12
N ARG A 58 4.43 -2.11 -6.48
CA ARG A 58 5.56 -2.82 -5.89
C ARG A 58 5.14 -3.72 -4.75
N LEU A 59 4.23 -3.23 -3.91
CA LEU A 59 3.74 -4.06 -2.81
C LEU A 59 3.00 -5.29 -3.32
N ARG A 60 2.22 -5.13 -4.37
CA ARG A 60 1.53 -6.27 -4.95
C ARG A 60 2.51 -7.32 -5.43
N LYS A 61 3.60 -6.89 -6.04
CA LYS A 61 4.60 -7.83 -6.51
C LYS A 61 5.25 -8.58 -5.37
N LYS A 62 5.31 -7.98 -4.19
CA LYS A 62 5.94 -8.61 -3.04
C LYS A 62 4.97 -9.45 -2.22
N LEU A 63 3.72 -9.06 -2.19
CA LEU A 63 2.74 -9.70 -1.31
C LEU A 63 1.79 -10.64 -2.01
N GLU A 64 1.44 -10.36 -3.24
CA GLU A 64 0.40 -11.10 -3.94
C GLU A 64 0.99 -12.27 -4.69
N VAL A 65 0.30 -13.38 -4.64
CA VAL A 65 0.67 -14.52 -5.46
C VAL A 65 0.55 -14.16 -6.93
N ASN A 66 -0.53 -13.45 -7.25
CA ASN A 66 -0.76 -12.98 -8.60
C ASN A 66 -1.04 -11.49 -8.56
N PRO A 67 -0.04 -10.64 -8.81
CA PRO A 67 -0.25 -9.20 -8.73
C PRO A 67 -1.33 -8.67 -9.67
N SER A 68 -1.60 -9.38 -10.75
CA SER A 68 -2.66 -8.95 -11.67
C SER A 68 -4.05 -9.23 -11.13
N SER A 69 -4.16 -10.11 -10.16
CA SER A 69 -5.42 -10.40 -9.48
C SER A 69 -5.19 -10.32 -7.99
N PRO A 70 -4.97 -9.13 -7.48
CA PRO A 70 -4.57 -8.98 -6.08
C PRO A 70 -5.71 -9.34 -5.14
N LYS A 71 -5.35 -10.01 -4.07
CA LYS A 71 -6.29 -10.39 -3.03
C LYS A 71 -6.10 -9.57 -1.77
N TYR A 72 -4.87 -9.17 -1.48
CA TYR A 72 -4.59 -8.42 -0.27
C TYR A 72 -4.84 -6.94 -0.44
N ILE A 73 -4.30 -6.36 -1.50
CA ILE A 73 -4.43 -4.93 -1.74
C ILE A 73 -5.35 -4.76 -2.93
N GLN A 74 -6.61 -4.45 -2.66
CA GLN A 74 -7.61 -4.34 -3.70
C GLN A 74 -7.85 -2.90 -4.08
N THR A 75 -8.07 -2.65 -5.36
CA THR A 75 -8.43 -1.34 -5.84
C THR A 75 -9.94 -1.17 -5.71
N VAL A 76 -10.34 -0.07 -5.10
CA VAL A 76 -11.75 0.32 -5.09
C VAL A 76 -11.89 1.41 -6.12
N LYS A 77 -12.41 1.05 -7.26
CA LYS A 77 -12.41 1.91 -8.43
C LYS A 77 -13.01 3.26 -8.14
N GLY A 78 -12.27 4.29 -8.49
CA GLY A 78 -12.76 5.66 -8.31
C GLY A 78 -12.65 6.19 -6.90
N ILE A 79 -12.21 5.37 -5.94
CA ILE A 79 -12.16 5.79 -4.55
C ILE A 79 -10.77 5.65 -3.96
N GLY A 80 -10.22 4.44 -3.99
CA GLY A 80 -8.92 4.22 -3.40
C GLY A 80 -8.60 2.74 -3.31
N TYR A 81 -8.20 2.31 -2.12
CA TYR A 81 -7.74 0.94 -1.93
C TYR A 81 -8.28 0.36 -0.65
N ARG A 82 -8.28 -0.94 -0.58
CA ARG A 82 -8.69 -1.65 0.62
C ARG A 82 -7.73 -2.79 0.85
N PHE A 83 -7.19 -2.89 2.05
CA PHE A 83 -6.35 -4.00 2.43
C PHE A 83 -7.25 -5.08 2.99
N ASN A 84 -7.31 -6.19 2.30
CA ASN A 84 -8.22 -7.25 2.68
C ASN A 84 -7.79 -7.87 3.99
N LYS A 85 -8.75 -8.07 4.84
CA LYS A 85 -8.46 -8.59 6.16
C LYS A 85 -8.11 -10.07 6.13
N GLU A 86 -8.82 -10.79 5.30
CA GLU A 86 -8.62 -12.23 5.17
C GLU A 86 -8.59 -12.61 3.73
N VAL A 87 -7.67 -13.46 3.42
CA VAL A 87 -7.51 -13.93 2.05
C VAL A 87 -7.35 -15.43 2.02
#